data_f886c657564c39fc8390c459ad51e7cb
#
_entry.id   f886c657564c39fc8390c459ad51e7cb
#
_cell.length_a   1.000
_cell.length_b   1.000
_cell.length_c   1.000
_cell.angle_alpha   90.00
_cell.angle_beta   90.00
_cell.angle_gamma   90.00
#
_symmetry.space_group_name_H-M   'P 1'
#
loop_
_entity.id
_entity.type
_entity.pdbx_description
1 polymer ?
#
loop_
_entity_poly.entity_id
_entity_poly.type
_entity_poly.pdbx_seq_one_letter_code
_entity_poly.pdbx_strand_id
1 'polypeptide(L)'
;MIQVLKLPSSRIEGSRRLKCKASKMELTITQPDDWHLHLRDGELLQAVVPHSASCFGRAIVMPNLKPPITSTAAAVAYRESILKALPADSDFSPLMTLYLTDTTSPREIKLARESGVVFAVKLYPAGATTNSQDGVTDLFGKCLPVLEEMAEQSMPLLVHGEVTDPNVDVFDREKVFIDTILQPLIQRLPQLKVVMEHITTMEAVRFVESCSYGSVAATVTPQHLLLNRNAIFQGGLQPHNYCLPVLKREIHRQAIVSAVTSGNKKFFLGTDSAPHEKRRKECACGCAGIYNAPVAISLYAKVFEEAGALDKLEAFTSFNGPDFYGLPRNTSKIKLTRTPWKVPESFSFSFGDIVPMSAGETLEWQPSSI
;
A
#
# COMPACT_ATOMS: atom_id res chain seq x y z
N MET A 1 34.45 18.54 -73.43
CA MET A 1 35.22 17.35 -73.00
C MET A 1 35.65 17.55 -71.57
N ILE A 2 34.95 16.95 -70.61
CA ILE A 2 35.30 17.08 -69.20
C ILE A 2 35.74 15.67 -68.75
N GLN A 3 37.01 15.60 -68.35
CA GLN A 3 37.64 14.36 -67.87
C GLN A 3 37.19 14.06 -66.44
N VAL A 4 36.59 12.87 -66.22
CA VAL A 4 36.21 12.39 -64.89
C VAL A 4 37.40 11.59 -64.35
N LEU A 5 38.01 12.09 -63.29
CA LEU A 5 39.02 11.39 -62.50
C LEU A 5 38.34 10.41 -61.54
N LYS A 6 38.65 9.10 -61.68
CA LYS A 6 38.31 8.04 -60.74
C LYS A 6 39.26 8.07 -59.54
N LEU A 7 38.71 8.22 -58.31
CA LEU A 7 39.44 8.00 -57.07
C LEU A 7 39.31 6.50 -56.65
N PRO A 8 40.35 5.92 -56.04
CA PRO A 8 40.32 4.50 -55.62
C PRO A 8 39.49 4.28 -54.38
N SER A 9 38.72 3.20 -54.37
CA SER A 9 37.96 2.69 -53.23
C SER A 9 38.88 2.11 -52.15
N SER A 10 39.02 2.79 -51.02
CA SER A 10 39.62 2.20 -49.83
C SER A 10 38.56 1.35 -49.10
N ARG A 11 38.79 0.04 -49.01
CA ARG A 11 38.09 -0.86 -48.12
C ARG A 11 38.37 -0.45 -46.68
N ILE A 12 37.33 -0.09 -45.92
CA ILE A 12 37.40 0.07 -44.48
C ILE A 12 37.07 -1.33 -43.89
N GLU A 13 38.11 -2.01 -43.42
CA GLU A 13 37.99 -3.23 -42.65
C GLU A 13 37.48 -2.94 -41.22
N GLY A 14 36.47 -3.73 -40.79
CA GLY A 14 36.31 -4.16 -39.43
C GLY A 14 35.98 -3.14 -38.37
N SER A 15 34.76 -2.58 -38.37
CA SER A 15 34.18 -2.03 -37.16
C SER A 15 33.92 -3.19 -36.15
N ARG A 16 34.85 -3.43 -35.20
CA ARG A 16 34.59 -4.20 -33.99
C ARG A 16 33.51 -3.46 -33.21
N ARG A 17 32.24 -3.93 -33.31
CA ARG A 17 31.21 -3.54 -32.36
C ARG A 17 31.69 -3.97 -30.98
N LEU A 18 32.21 -3.04 -30.19
CA LEU A 18 32.32 -3.19 -28.74
C LEU A 18 30.90 -3.43 -28.23
N LYS A 19 30.61 -4.70 -27.89
CA LYS A 19 29.46 -5.04 -27.06
C LYS A 19 29.76 -4.44 -25.69
N CYS A 20 29.33 -3.19 -25.44
CA CYS A 20 29.18 -2.70 -24.10
C CYS A 20 28.21 -3.67 -23.41
N LYS A 21 28.72 -4.50 -22.51
CA LYS A 21 27.88 -5.18 -21.51
C LYS A 21 27.26 -4.02 -20.71
N ALA A 22 25.98 -3.72 -20.95
CA ALA A 22 25.23 -2.86 -20.06
C ALA A 22 25.43 -3.45 -18.66
N SER A 23 26.10 -2.71 -17.77
CA SER A 23 26.20 -3.11 -16.36
C SER A 23 24.78 -3.25 -15.84
N LYS A 24 24.45 -4.43 -15.29
CA LYS A 24 23.16 -4.60 -14.62
C LYS A 24 23.03 -3.50 -13.57
N MET A 25 22.00 -2.66 -13.68
CA MET A 25 21.71 -1.71 -12.62
C MET A 25 21.21 -2.48 -11.41
N GLU A 26 21.85 -2.31 -10.27
CA GLU A 26 21.48 -2.92 -9.00
C GLU A 26 21.33 -1.83 -7.93
N LEU A 27 20.31 -1.96 -7.12
CA LEU A 27 20.04 -1.10 -5.97
C LEU A 27 19.88 -1.98 -4.73
N THR A 28 20.64 -1.71 -3.69
CA THR A 28 20.50 -2.37 -2.38
C THR A 28 19.83 -1.39 -1.44
N ILE A 29 18.69 -1.78 -0.88
CA ILE A 29 17.95 -0.99 0.10
C ILE A 29 17.73 -1.80 1.39
N THR A 30 17.49 -1.10 2.48
CA THR A 30 17.01 -1.71 3.72
C THR A 30 15.70 -2.42 3.44
N GLN A 31 15.49 -3.60 4.04
CA GLN A 31 14.27 -4.38 3.84
C GLN A 31 13.03 -3.53 4.15
N PRO A 32 12.09 -3.39 3.19
CA PRO A 32 10.89 -2.60 3.35
C PRO A 32 9.93 -3.13 4.40
N ASP A 33 9.07 -2.25 4.91
CA ASP A 33 7.88 -2.60 5.67
C ASP A 33 6.61 -2.22 4.89
N ASP A 34 5.56 -3.01 5.03
CA ASP A 34 4.25 -2.72 4.44
C ASP A 34 3.29 -2.15 5.51
N TRP A 35 2.97 -0.88 5.41
CA TRP A 35 2.16 -0.20 6.44
C TRP A 35 0.65 -0.29 6.18
N HIS A 36 0.21 -1.12 5.21
CA HIS A 36 -1.19 -1.43 4.96
C HIS A 36 -1.36 -2.72 4.16
N LEU A 37 -1.72 -3.81 4.81
CA LEU A 37 -1.78 -5.12 4.19
C LEU A 37 -3.03 -5.92 4.62
N HIS A 38 -3.74 -6.51 3.65
CA HIS A 38 -4.83 -7.47 3.89
C HIS A 38 -4.35 -8.89 3.62
N LEU A 39 -4.36 -9.74 4.65
CA LEU A 39 -3.95 -11.14 4.53
C LEU A 39 -5.13 -12.13 4.48
N ARG A 40 -6.35 -11.64 4.81
CA ARG A 40 -7.55 -12.50 4.89
C ARG A 40 -7.39 -13.60 5.95
N ASP A 41 -8.11 -14.71 5.78
CA ASP A 41 -8.07 -15.87 6.67
C ASP A 41 -8.11 -17.20 5.90
N GLY A 42 -8.09 -18.34 6.62
CA GLY A 42 -8.21 -19.66 6.04
C GLY A 42 -7.16 -19.97 4.97
N GLU A 43 -7.59 -20.61 3.91
CA GLU A 43 -6.72 -21.03 2.80
C GLU A 43 -6.16 -19.87 1.98
N LEU A 44 -6.91 -18.78 1.90
CA LEU A 44 -6.45 -17.59 1.21
C LEU A 44 -5.27 -16.95 1.97
N LEU A 45 -5.30 -16.95 3.32
CA LEU A 45 -4.19 -16.52 4.14
C LEU A 45 -2.91 -17.32 3.83
N GLN A 46 -3.03 -18.65 3.77
CA GLN A 46 -1.88 -19.52 3.47
C GLN A 46 -1.29 -19.25 2.09
N ALA A 47 -2.13 -18.93 1.11
CA ALA A 47 -1.70 -18.63 -0.25
C ALA A 47 -0.97 -17.29 -0.40
N VAL A 48 -1.35 -16.26 0.38
CA VAL A 48 -0.86 -14.88 0.15
C VAL A 48 0.25 -14.45 1.10
N VAL A 49 0.32 -15.02 2.32
CA VAL A 49 1.35 -14.69 3.31
C VAL A 49 2.78 -14.83 2.76
N PRO A 50 3.14 -15.92 2.05
CA PRO A 50 4.48 -16.08 1.51
C PRO A 50 4.91 -14.95 0.56
N HIS A 51 3.98 -14.39 -0.21
CA HIS A 51 4.28 -13.31 -1.16
C HIS A 51 4.66 -12.01 -0.43
N SER A 52 3.95 -11.66 0.64
CA SER A 52 4.30 -10.49 1.46
C SER A 52 5.59 -10.73 2.24
N ALA A 53 5.74 -11.91 2.85
CA ALA A 53 6.90 -12.27 3.65
C ALA A 53 8.20 -12.34 2.84
N SER A 54 8.13 -12.58 1.53
CA SER A 54 9.32 -12.61 0.66
C SER A 54 9.96 -11.24 0.43
N CYS A 55 9.20 -10.14 0.62
CA CYS A 55 9.66 -8.79 0.31
C CYS A 55 9.74 -7.89 1.54
N PHE A 56 8.85 -8.06 2.51
CA PHE A 56 8.69 -7.16 3.65
C PHE A 56 9.20 -7.80 4.93
N GLY A 57 9.84 -7.00 5.79
CA GLY A 57 10.23 -7.43 7.13
C GLY A 57 9.05 -7.44 8.10
N ARG A 58 8.16 -6.44 7.96
CA ARG A 58 6.96 -6.26 8.79
C ARG A 58 5.80 -5.78 7.95
N ALA A 59 4.58 -6.00 8.46
CA ALA A 59 3.41 -5.33 7.90
C ALA A 59 2.37 -4.97 8.95
N ILE A 60 1.73 -3.80 8.80
CA ILE A 60 0.49 -3.47 9.50
C ILE A 60 -0.65 -4.25 8.85
N VAL A 61 -1.23 -5.19 9.60
CA VAL A 61 -2.27 -6.10 9.10
C VAL A 61 -3.65 -5.55 9.40
N MET A 62 -4.46 -5.38 8.36
CA MET A 62 -5.80 -4.82 8.45
C MET A 62 -6.79 -5.79 9.08
N PRO A 63 -7.73 -5.28 9.92
CA PRO A 63 -8.55 -6.09 10.81
C PRO A 63 -9.93 -6.48 10.23
N ASN A 64 -10.24 -6.14 8.97
CA ASN A 64 -11.57 -6.28 8.36
C ASN A 64 -11.86 -7.69 7.84
N LEU A 65 -11.73 -8.67 8.72
CA LEU A 65 -12.16 -10.06 8.49
C LEU A 65 -13.68 -10.22 8.68
N LYS A 66 -14.15 -11.45 8.63
CA LYS A 66 -15.51 -11.87 9.01
C LYS A 66 -15.44 -13.02 10.04
N PRO A 67 -15.70 -12.75 11.33
CA PRO A 67 -15.98 -11.44 11.95
C PRO A 67 -14.73 -10.51 11.97
N PRO A 68 -14.91 -9.18 12.14
CA PRO A 68 -13.80 -8.24 12.24
C PRO A 68 -13.01 -8.42 13.54
N ILE A 69 -11.75 -8.02 13.53
CA ILE A 69 -10.86 -8.11 14.70
C ILE A 69 -11.08 -6.90 15.61
N THR A 70 -12.00 -7.01 16.54
CA THR A 70 -12.43 -5.90 17.42
C THR A 70 -11.83 -5.94 18.83
N SER A 71 -11.07 -7.00 19.16
CA SER A 71 -10.46 -7.16 20.48
C SER A 71 -9.00 -7.61 20.40
N THR A 72 -8.26 -7.31 21.46
CA THR A 72 -6.85 -7.73 21.63
C THR A 72 -6.72 -9.26 21.55
N ALA A 73 -7.63 -10.00 22.18
CA ALA A 73 -7.60 -11.47 22.13
C ALA A 73 -7.79 -12.00 20.70
N ALA A 74 -8.68 -11.38 19.92
CA ALA A 74 -8.86 -11.75 18.51
C ALA A 74 -7.63 -11.37 17.67
N ALA A 75 -6.98 -10.23 17.94
CA ALA A 75 -5.75 -9.83 17.27
C ALA A 75 -4.59 -10.80 17.53
N VAL A 76 -4.44 -11.26 18.77
CA VAL A 76 -3.46 -12.30 19.14
C VAL A 76 -3.74 -13.61 18.40
N ALA A 77 -4.98 -14.08 18.41
CA ALA A 77 -5.36 -15.30 17.69
C ALA A 77 -5.14 -15.21 16.18
N TYR A 78 -5.44 -14.06 15.59
CA TYR A 78 -5.18 -13.83 14.16
C TYR A 78 -3.68 -13.78 13.86
N ARG A 79 -2.89 -13.13 14.71
CA ARG A 79 -1.42 -13.14 14.60
C ARG A 79 -0.87 -14.56 14.60
N GLU A 80 -1.33 -15.43 15.50
CA GLU A 80 -0.92 -16.84 15.55
C GLU A 80 -1.25 -17.59 14.25
N SER A 81 -2.40 -17.30 13.64
CA SER A 81 -2.79 -17.88 12.36
C SER A 81 -1.84 -17.42 11.22
N ILE A 82 -1.45 -16.14 11.21
CA ILE A 82 -0.49 -15.61 10.24
C ILE A 82 0.87 -16.27 10.43
N LEU A 83 1.38 -16.35 11.66
CA LEU A 83 2.67 -16.96 11.96
C LEU A 83 2.75 -18.43 11.54
N LYS A 84 1.66 -19.18 11.68
CA LYS A 84 1.56 -20.58 11.23
C LYS A 84 1.56 -20.72 9.70
N ALA A 85 1.16 -19.68 8.97
CA ALA A 85 1.14 -19.65 7.51
C ALA A 85 2.47 -19.18 6.89
N LEU A 86 3.42 -18.71 7.70
CA LEU A 86 4.72 -18.28 7.23
C LEU A 86 5.60 -19.45 6.76
N PRO A 87 6.45 -19.23 5.74
CA PRO A 87 7.54 -20.14 5.45
C PRO A 87 8.45 -20.34 6.67
N ALA A 88 9.05 -21.53 6.81
CA ALA A 88 9.83 -21.91 7.99
C ALA A 88 10.99 -20.96 8.32
N ASP A 89 11.61 -20.37 7.29
CA ASP A 89 12.78 -19.49 7.43
C ASP A 89 12.41 -18.00 7.36
N SER A 90 11.16 -17.65 7.58
CA SER A 90 10.67 -16.27 7.44
C SER A 90 10.75 -15.49 8.75
N ASP A 91 11.44 -14.35 8.73
CA ASP A 91 11.50 -13.37 9.83
C ASP A 91 10.39 -12.33 9.77
N PHE A 92 9.40 -12.52 8.89
CA PHE A 92 8.28 -11.58 8.74
C PHE A 92 7.50 -11.40 10.04
N SER A 93 7.30 -10.16 10.46
CA SER A 93 6.58 -9.82 11.70
C SER A 93 5.27 -9.10 11.42
N PRO A 94 4.11 -9.74 11.65
CA PRO A 94 2.81 -9.07 11.53
C PRO A 94 2.56 -8.14 12.74
N LEU A 95 2.29 -6.87 12.44
CA LEU A 95 1.89 -5.82 13.38
C LEU A 95 0.37 -5.70 13.31
N MET A 96 -0.31 -6.13 14.38
CA MET A 96 -1.77 -6.25 14.35
C MET A 96 -2.48 -4.92 14.57
N THR A 97 -3.72 -4.85 14.11
CA THR A 97 -4.61 -3.70 14.33
C THR A 97 -5.96 -4.13 14.86
N LEU A 98 -6.64 -3.25 15.59
CA LEU A 98 -8.04 -3.42 15.95
C LEU A 98 -8.96 -2.71 14.97
N TYR A 99 -10.11 -3.28 14.76
CA TYR A 99 -11.21 -2.69 14.00
C TYR A 99 -12.03 -1.79 14.94
N LEU A 100 -12.04 -0.47 14.67
CA LEU A 100 -12.82 0.50 15.45
C LEU A 100 -14.32 0.34 15.15
N THR A 101 -15.13 0.22 16.19
CA THR A 101 -16.59 0.18 16.13
C THR A 101 -17.19 1.21 17.07
N ASP A 102 -18.47 1.51 16.92
CA ASP A 102 -19.22 2.36 17.84
C ASP A 102 -19.27 1.82 19.30
N THR A 103 -18.90 0.57 19.52
CA THR A 103 -18.89 -0.10 20.83
C THR A 103 -17.51 -0.39 21.38
N THR A 104 -16.45 -0.01 20.67
CA THR A 104 -15.07 -0.14 21.16
C THR A 104 -14.92 0.66 22.47
N SER A 105 -14.26 0.10 23.48
CA SER A 105 -14.07 0.77 24.76
C SER A 105 -12.66 1.30 24.96
N PRO A 106 -12.46 2.37 25.75
CA PRO A 106 -11.13 2.85 26.13
C PRO A 106 -10.28 1.77 26.81
N ARG A 107 -10.91 0.88 27.60
CA ARG A 107 -10.23 -0.26 28.22
C ARG A 107 -9.58 -1.18 27.20
N GLU A 108 -10.25 -1.44 26.07
CA GLU A 108 -9.69 -2.27 24.99
C GLU A 108 -8.41 -1.66 24.40
N ILE A 109 -8.34 -0.34 24.30
CA ILE A 109 -7.14 0.36 23.82
C ILE A 109 -5.95 0.16 24.78
N LYS A 110 -6.18 0.21 26.10
CA LYS A 110 -5.14 -0.10 27.12
C LYS A 110 -4.65 -1.53 26.99
N LEU A 111 -5.55 -2.50 26.91
CA LEU A 111 -5.21 -3.90 26.71
C LEU A 111 -4.43 -4.11 25.41
N ALA A 112 -4.85 -3.45 24.34
CA ALA A 112 -4.18 -3.50 23.03
C ALA A 112 -2.73 -2.98 23.16
N ARG A 113 -2.53 -1.85 23.80
CA ARG A 113 -1.18 -1.28 24.02
C ARG A 113 -0.30 -2.18 24.88
N GLU A 114 -0.83 -2.69 25.98
CA GLU A 114 -0.13 -3.59 26.91
C GLU A 114 0.25 -4.91 26.25
N SER A 115 -0.51 -5.39 25.27
CA SER A 115 -0.26 -6.65 24.59
C SER A 115 1.08 -6.69 23.85
N GLY A 116 1.59 -5.55 23.38
CA GLY A 116 2.74 -5.47 22.49
C GLY A 116 2.52 -6.07 21.09
N VAL A 117 1.27 -6.51 20.80
CA VAL A 117 0.88 -7.15 19.52
C VAL A 117 0.11 -6.19 18.62
N VAL A 118 -0.67 -5.29 19.22
CA VAL A 118 -1.49 -4.30 18.50
C VAL A 118 -0.74 -2.97 18.41
N PHE A 119 -0.61 -2.46 17.20
CA PHE A 119 0.19 -1.26 16.90
C PHE A 119 -0.65 -0.05 16.49
N ALA A 120 -1.90 -0.26 16.09
CA ALA A 120 -2.81 0.80 15.68
C ALA A 120 -4.27 0.34 15.73
N VAL A 121 -5.19 1.30 15.58
CA VAL A 121 -6.63 1.03 15.44
C VAL A 121 -7.11 1.56 14.10
N LYS A 122 -7.83 0.74 13.35
CA LYS A 122 -8.32 1.06 11.99
C LYS A 122 -9.77 1.54 12.03
N LEU A 123 -10.00 2.72 11.52
CA LEU A 123 -11.30 3.33 11.27
C LEU A 123 -11.77 2.99 9.86
N TYR A 124 -12.92 2.35 9.75
CA TYR A 124 -13.73 2.27 8.54
C TYR A 124 -15.04 3.02 8.80
N PRO A 125 -15.41 4.03 8.00
CA PRO A 125 -16.80 4.48 7.99
C PRO A 125 -17.71 3.33 7.56
N ALA A 126 -18.85 3.17 8.23
CA ALA A 126 -19.76 2.06 7.98
C ALA A 126 -20.18 1.97 6.51
N GLY A 127 -19.90 0.84 5.85
CA GLY A 127 -20.22 0.62 4.44
C GLY A 127 -19.25 1.22 3.42
N ALA A 128 -18.11 1.79 3.84
CA ALA A 128 -17.17 2.44 2.93
C ALA A 128 -16.47 1.46 1.97
N THR A 129 -16.17 0.24 2.41
CA THR A 129 -15.41 -0.73 1.62
C THR A 129 -15.77 -2.18 1.99
N THR A 130 -15.04 -3.14 1.47
CA THR A 130 -15.24 -4.58 1.75
C THR A 130 -15.16 -4.86 3.26
N ASN A 131 -16.16 -5.57 3.79
CA ASN A 131 -16.30 -5.95 5.21
C ASN A 131 -16.26 -4.74 6.17
N SER A 132 -16.88 -3.61 5.79
CA SER A 132 -16.94 -2.40 6.62
C SER A 132 -18.33 -2.08 7.16
N GLN A 133 -19.27 -3.02 7.11
CA GLN A 133 -20.65 -2.82 7.57
C GLN A 133 -20.73 -2.53 9.09
N ASP A 134 -19.81 -3.14 9.86
CA ASP A 134 -19.71 -2.95 11.31
C ASP A 134 -18.84 -1.73 11.70
N GLY A 135 -18.51 -0.88 10.71
CA GLY A 135 -17.69 0.31 10.89
C GLY A 135 -18.34 1.41 11.71
N VAL A 136 -17.63 2.51 11.84
CA VAL A 136 -18.05 3.66 12.66
C VAL A 136 -19.19 4.41 11.99
N THR A 137 -20.23 4.70 12.76
CA THR A 137 -21.38 5.55 12.36
C THR A 137 -21.36 6.91 13.05
N ASP A 138 -20.74 7.03 14.24
CA ASP A 138 -20.67 8.25 15.02
C ASP A 138 -19.28 8.43 15.65
N LEU A 139 -18.38 9.05 14.93
CA LEU A 139 -17.01 9.24 15.35
C LEU A 139 -16.88 10.21 16.54
N PHE A 140 -17.64 11.30 16.51
CA PHE A 140 -17.53 12.39 17.50
C PHE A 140 -18.38 12.21 18.76
N GLY A 141 -19.42 11.37 18.69
CA GLY A 141 -20.23 10.99 19.83
C GLY A 141 -19.68 9.71 20.49
N LYS A 142 -19.90 8.58 19.85
CA LYS A 142 -19.62 7.26 20.43
C LYS A 142 -18.13 6.94 20.56
N CYS A 143 -17.33 7.29 19.53
CA CYS A 143 -15.92 6.91 19.48
C CYS A 143 -14.98 7.92 20.18
N LEU A 144 -15.43 9.12 20.54
CA LEU A 144 -14.55 10.15 21.08
C LEU A 144 -13.76 9.70 22.33
N PRO A 145 -14.36 9.03 23.35
CA PRO A 145 -13.61 8.55 24.51
C PRO A 145 -12.50 7.54 24.14
N VAL A 146 -12.73 6.75 23.09
CA VAL A 146 -11.72 5.80 22.57
C VAL A 146 -10.58 6.53 21.89
N LEU A 147 -10.90 7.55 21.10
CA LEU A 147 -9.89 8.37 20.42
C LEU A 147 -9.02 9.18 21.40
N GLU A 148 -9.62 9.66 22.49
CA GLU A 148 -8.90 10.31 23.60
C GLU A 148 -7.94 9.32 24.26
N GLU A 149 -8.38 8.11 24.58
CA GLU A 149 -7.52 7.06 25.13
C GLU A 149 -6.40 6.66 24.14
N MET A 150 -6.69 6.56 22.84
CA MET A 150 -5.68 6.30 21.84
C MET A 150 -4.59 7.36 21.82
N ALA A 151 -4.97 8.64 21.98
CA ALA A 151 -4.01 9.74 22.07
C ALA A 151 -3.13 9.60 23.32
N GLU A 152 -3.70 9.27 24.48
CA GLU A 152 -2.97 9.03 25.73
C GLU A 152 -1.99 7.85 25.62
N GLN A 153 -2.41 6.76 24.96
CA GLN A 153 -1.58 5.57 24.75
C GLN A 153 -0.59 5.71 23.59
N SER A 154 -0.57 6.86 22.89
CA SER A 154 0.20 7.06 21.65
C SER A 154 -0.07 5.98 20.61
N MET A 155 -1.32 5.51 20.53
CA MET A 155 -1.77 4.51 19.56
C MET A 155 -2.32 5.20 18.32
N PRO A 156 -1.74 5.02 17.13
CA PRO A 156 -2.18 5.69 15.92
C PRO A 156 -3.58 5.25 15.47
N LEU A 157 -4.35 6.21 14.92
CA LEU A 157 -5.58 5.96 14.19
C LEU A 157 -5.26 5.84 12.70
N LEU A 158 -5.62 4.72 12.09
CA LEU A 158 -5.51 4.49 10.65
C LEU A 158 -6.88 4.70 10.02
N VAL A 159 -7.00 5.60 9.05
CA VAL A 159 -8.31 5.96 8.51
C VAL A 159 -8.49 5.54 7.06
N HIS A 160 -9.59 4.82 6.76
CA HIS A 160 -10.14 4.77 5.42
C HIS A 160 -10.89 6.08 5.18
N GLY A 161 -10.30 6.98 4.42
CA GLY A 161 -10.69 8.38 4.36
C GLY A 161 -11.79 8.68 3.35
N GLU A 162 -12.94 8.02 3.41
CA GLU A 162 -14.09 8.29 2.53
C GLU A 162 -15.38 8.44 3.33
N VAL A 163 -16.22 9.42 2.94
CA VAL A 163 -17.60 9.48 3.41
C VAL A 163 -18.47 8.44 2.69
N THR A 164 -19.58 8.03 3.34
CA THR A 164 -20.49 7.01 2.81
C THR A 164 -21.87 7.57 2.41
N ASP A 165 -22.04 8.90 2.44
CA ASP A 165 -23.25 9.57 1.96
C ASP A 165 -23.48 9.25 0.47
N PRO A 166 -24.60 8.63 0.09
CA PRO A 166 -24.90 8.28 -1.31
C PRO A 166 -25.05 9.50 -2.24
N ASN A 167 -25.28 10.69 -1.70
CA ASN A 167 -25.36 11.92 -2.48
C ASN A 167 -23.98 12.51 -2.84
N VAL A 168 -22.92 12.03 -2.21
CA VAL A 168 -21.54 12.45 -2.53
C VAL A 168 -21.00 11.59 -3.66
N ASP A 169 -20.53 12.24 -4.74
CA ASP A 169 -19.87 11.54 -5.85
C ASP A 169 -18.71 10.68 -5.33
N VAL A 170 -18.64 9.45 -5.82
CA VAL A 170 -17.64 8.48 -5.38
C VAL A 170 -16.19 8.98 -5.56
N PHE A 171 -15.97 9.89 -6.52
CA PHE A 171 -14.64 10.48 -6.75
C PHE A 171 -14.32 11.64 -5.80
N ASP A 172 -15.30 12.18 -5.08
CA ASP A 172 -15.13 13.31 -4.16
C ASP A 172 -15.16 12.90 -2.68
N ARG A 173 -15.47 11.63 -2.38
CA ARG A 173 -15.64 11.12 -1.01
C ARG A 173 -14.43 11.36 -0.11
N GLU A 174 -13.23 11.22 -0.64
CA GLU A 174 -11.99 11.45 0.12
C GLU A 174 -11.85 12.93 0.51
N LYS A 175 -12.08 13.84 -0.43
CA LYS A 175 -12.05 15.29 -0.15
C LYS A 175 -13.08 15.68 0.90
N VAL A 176 -14.32 15.20 0.75
CA VAL A 176 -15.40 15.49 1.72
C VAL A 176 -15.06 14.94 3.11
N PHE A 177 -14.49 13.75 3.19
CA PHE A 177 -14.03 13.18 4.47
C PHE A 177 -12.95 14.06 5.14
N ILE A 178 -11.99 14.54 4.38
CA ILE A 178 -10.96 15.45 4.89
C ILE A 178 -11.62 16.72 5.49
N ASP A 179 -12.49 17.36 4.72
CA ASP A 179 -13.07 18.64 5.09
C ASP A 179 -14.03 18.53 6.29
N THR A 180 -14.83 17.44 6.35
CA THR A 180 -15.93 17.33 7.32
C THR A 180 -15.62 16.46 8.53
N ILE A 181 -14.63 15.58 8.45
CA ILE A 181 -14.32 14.61 9.51
C ILE A 181 -12.87 14.74 9.97
N LEU A 182 -11.90 14.61 9.05
CA LEU A 182 -10.51 14.46 9.46
C LEU A 182 -9.92 15.77 9.98
N GLN A 183 -10.16 16.89 9.31
CA GLN A 183 -9.67 18.19 9.76
C GLN A 183 -10.30 18.61 11.12
N PRO A 184 -11.61 18.48 11.36
CA PRO A 184 -12.19 18.70 12.68
C PRO A 184 -11.63 17.76 13.77
N LEU A 185 -11.37 16.48 13.43
CA LEU A 185 -10.80 15.53 14.37
C LEU A 185 -9.42 15.96 14.84
N ILE A 186 -8.53 16.32 13.93
CA ILE A 186 -7.16 16.75 14.26
C ILE A 186 -7.15 18.05 15.05
N GLN A 187 -8.08 18.98 14.75
CA GLN A 187 -8.22 20.20 15.54
C GLN A 187 -8.69 19.92 16.97
N ARG A 188 -9.56 18.92 17.14
CA ARG A 188 -10.08 18.54 18.47
C ARG A 188 -9.10 17.71 19.28
N LEU A 189 -8.33 16.84 18.65
CA LEU A 189 -7.37 15.92 19.27
C LEU A 189 -5.98 16.06 18.60
N PRO A 190 -5.27 17.18 18.78
CA PRO A 190 -4.00 17.45 18.09
C PRO A 190 -2.87 16.51 18.48
N GLN A 191 -2.98 15.80 19.60
CA GLN A 191 -2.02 14.80 20.08
C GLN A 191 -2.27 13.40 19.47
N LEU A 192 -3.44 13.16 18.85
CA LEU A 192 -3.73 11.89 18.19
C LEU A 192 -2.90 11.75 16.92
N LYS A 193 -2.09 10.70 16.84
CA LYS A 193 -1.40 10.37 15.60
C LYS A 193 -2.39 9.74 14.61
N VAL A 194 -2.38 10.22 13.37
CA VAL A 194 -3.27 9.70 12.32
C VAL A 194 -2.47 9.31 11.08
N VAL A 195 -2.77 8.14 10.53
CA VAL A 195 -2.34 7.75 9.18
C VAL A 195 -3.56 7.79 8.26
N MET A 196 -3.52 8.68 7.28
CA MET A 196 -4.47 8.68 6.19
C MET A 196 -4.05 7.60 5.20
N GLU A 197 -4.80 6.50 5.18
CA GLU A 197 -4.44 5.31 4.42
C GLU A 197 -4.75 5.48 2.92
N HIS A 198 -3.90 4.87 2.05
CA HIS A 198 -4.11 4.73 0.60
C HIS A 198 -4.69 5.97 -0.06
N ILE A 199 -4.09 7.15 0.18
CA ILE A 199 -4.57 8.43 -0.35
C ILE A 199 -4.65 8.42 -1.87
N THR A 200 -5.66 9.12 -2.41
CA THR A 200 -5.97 9.10 -3.84
C THR A 200 -6.10 10.46 -4.49
N THR A 201 -6.07 11.56 -3.71
CA THR A 201 -6.36 12.90 -4.21
C THR A 201 -5.23 13.90 -3.94
N MET A 202 -5.18 14.95 -4.73
CA MET A 202 -4.30 16.10 -4.51
C MET A 202 -4.68 16.83 -3.20
N GLU A 203 -5.95 16.82 -2.83
CA GLU A 203 -6.46 17.38 -1.59
C GLU A 203 -5.89 16.64 -0.37
N ALA A 204 -5.81 15.31 -0.43
CA ALA A 204 -5.16 14.51 0.61
C ALA A 204 -3.66 14.83 0.74
N VAL A 205 -2.96 14.96 -0.39
CA VAL A 205 -1.55 15.37 -0.39
C VAL A 205 -1.38 16.70 0.33
N ARG A 206 -2.12 17.73 -0.09
CA ARG A 206 -2.06 19.07 0.51
C ARG A 206 -2.39 19.08 1.99
N PHE A 207 -3.42 18.31 2.37
CA PHE A 207 -3.82 18.18 3.77
C PHE A 207 -2.69 17.59 4.61
N VAL A 208 -2.12 16.45 4.21
CA VAL A 208 -1.01 15.80 4.94
C VAL A 208 0.21 16.71 5.01
N GLU A 209 0.54 17.41 3.92
CA GLU A 209 1.65 18.36 3.89
C GLU A 209 1.44 19.54 4.85
N SER A 210 0.23 20.03 5.00
CA SER A 210 -0.12 21.15 5.88
C SER A 210 -0.08 20.80 7.38
N CYS A 211 -0.22 19.52 7.74
CA CYS A 211 -0.21 19.08 9.14
C CYS A 211 1.19 19.12 9.74
N SER A 212 1.29 19.18 11.07
CA SER A 212 2.58 19.12 11.78
C SER A 212 3.28 17.77 11.54
N TYR A 213 4.62 17.80 11.50
CA TYR A 213 5.38 16.55 11.39
C TYR A 213 5.14 15.65 12.61
N GLY A 214 4.90 14.37 12.36
CA GLY A 214 4.67 13.36 13.40
C GLY A 214 3.22 13.27 13.90
N SER A 215 2.32 14.20 13.53
CA SER A 215 0.89 14.08 13.86
C SER A 215 0.09 13.36 12.79
N VAL A 216 0.33 13.67 11.52
CA VAL A 216 -0.36 13.07 10.38
C VAL A 216 0.64 12.60 9.34
N ALA A 217 0.42 11.38 8.84
CA ALA A 217 1.13 10.79 7.72
C ALA A 217 0.14 10.11 6.77
N ALA A 218 0.63 9.60 5.64
CA ALA A 218 -0.21 8.87 4.69
C ALA A 218 0.52 7.66 4.10
N THR A 219 -0.23 6.57 3.89
CA THR A 219 0.20 5.46 3.06
C THR A 219 -0.16 5.70 1.60
N VAL A 220 0.68 5.23 0.71
CA VAL A 220 0.47 5.32 -0.74
C VAL A 220 0.71 3.98 -1.40
N THR A 221 -0.24 3.56 -2.23
CA THR A 221 -0.26 2.25 -2.87
C THR A 221 0.34 2.27 -4.28
N PRO A 222 0.81 1.13 -4.82
CA PRO A 222 1.29 1.05 -6.20
C PRO A 222 0.20 1.43 -7.23
N GLN A 223 -1.04 0.98 -7.01
CA GLN A 223 -2.14 1.23 -7.94
C GLN A 223 -2.47 2.72 -8.06
N HIS A 224 -2.46 3.48 -6.97
CA HIS A 224 -2.74 4.92 -7.01
C HIS A 224 -1.58 5.76 -7.57
N LEU A 225 -0.37 5.19 -7.64
CA LEU A 225 0.78 5.79 -8.30
C LEU A 225 0.81 5.52 -9.81
N LEU A 226 0.36 4.34 -10.26
CA LEU A 226 0.50 3.88 -11.64
C LEU A 226 -0.76 4.04 -12.48
N LEU A 227 -1.95 3.91 -11.85
CA LEU A 227 -3.22 3.88 -12.55
C LEU A 227 -4.05 5.14 -12.25
N ASN A 228 -4.71 5.66 -13.26
CA ASN A 228 -5.79 6.62 -13.10
C ASN A 228 -7.13 5.97 -13.40
N ARG A 229 -8.25 6.68 -13.21
CA ARG A 229 -9.61 6.13 -13.34
C ARG A 229 -9.93 5.52 -14.72
N ASN A 230 -9.20 5.90 -15.79
CA ASN A 230 -9.39 5.31 -17.11
C ASN A 230 -9.06 3.82 -17.12
N ALA A 231 -8.12 3.37 -16.26
CA ALA A 231 -7.74 1.98 -16.15
C ALA A 231 -8.89 1.04 -15.72
N ILE A 232 -9.97 1.58 -15.14
CA ILE A 232 -11.15 0.79 -14.77
C ILE A 232 -11.97 0.42 -16.01
N PHE A 233 -11.87 1.23 -17.09
CA PHE A 233 -12.78 1.17 -18.25
C PHE A 233 -12.07 0.91 -19.59
N GLN A 234 -10.74 0.91 -19.61
CA GLN A 234 -9.99 0.76 -20.85
C GLN A 234 -10.15 -0.64 -21.46
N GLY A 235 -10.68 -0.71 -22.66
CA GLY A 235 -10.97 -1.99 -23.31
C GLY A 235 -12.20 -2.73 -22.78
N GLY A 236 -13.03 -2.07 -21.96
CA GLY A 236 -14.17 -2.60 -21.24
C GLY A 236 -13.98 -2.47 -19.72
N LEU A 237 -14.91 -3.04 -18.93
CA LEU A 237 -14.78 -3.04 -17.48
C LEU A 237 -13.60 -3.92 -17.04
N GLN A 238 -12.71 -3.34 -16.24
CA GLN A 238 -11.51 -3.99 -15.70
C GLN A 238 -11.67 -4.28 -14.20
N PRO A 239 -12.30 -5.39 -13.79
CA PRO A 239 -12.62 -5.66 -12.39
C PRO A 239 -11.36 -5.82 -11.53
N HIS A 240 -10.23 -6.24 -12.09
CA HIS A 240 -8.96 -6.37 -11.35
C HIS A 240 -8.32 -5.03 -11.02
N ASN A 241 -8.74 -3.93 -11.68
CA ASN A 241 -8.33 -2.56 -11.36
C ASN A 241 -9.32 -1.83 -10.43
N TYR A 242 -10.36 -2.51 -9.96
CA TYR A 242 -11.33 -1.94 -9.04
C TYR A 242 -10.86 -2.07 -7.59
N CYS A 243 -10.71 -0.94 -6.91
CA CYS A 243 -10.38 -0.81 -5.48
C CYS A 243 -11.18 0.35 -4.85
N LEU A 244 -11.19 0.43 -3.55
CA LEU A 244 -11.71 1.54 -2.77
C LEU A 244 -10.63 2.02 -1.79
N PRO A 245 -10.32 3.34 -1.77
CA PRO A 245 -10.89 4.39 -2.63
C PRO A 245 -10.65 4.15 -4.12
N VAL A 246 -11.60 4.55 -4.97
CA VAL A 246 -11.47 4.37 -6.42
C VAL A 246 -10.31 5.18 -7.00
N LEU A 247 -9.73 4.68 -8.09
CA LEU A 247 -8.76 5.41 -8.90
C LEU A 247 -9.32 6.77 -9.33
N LYS A 248 -8.50 7.82 -9.23
CA LYS A 248 -8.91 9.21 -9.50
C LYS A 248 -8.43 9.70 -10.87
N ARG A 249 -8.66 10.98 -11.15
CA ARG A 249 -8.18 11.66 -12.36
C ARG A 249 -6.66 11.68 -12.40
N GLU A 250 -6.09 11.81 -13.59
CA GLU A 250 -4.63 11.87 -13.81
C GLU A 250 -3.96 12.98 -12.99
N ILE A 251 -4.59 14.14 -12.83
CA ILE A 251 -4.06 15.23 -12.02
C ILE A 251 -3.83 14.85 -10.56
N HIS A 252 -4.69 14.01 -9.98
CA HIS A 252 -4.53 13.51 -8.62
C HIS A 252 -3.37 12.50 -8.55
N ARG A 253 -3.32 11.56 -9.50
CA ARG A 253 -2.21 10.60 -9.59
C ARG A 253 -0.85 11.31 -9.66
N GLN A 254 -0.72 12.30 -10.53
CA GLN A 254 0.51 13.09 -10.66
C GLN A 254 0.88 13.82 -9.37
N ALA A 255 -0.09 14.37 -8.65
CA ALA A 255 0.15 15.02 -7.37
C ALA A 255 0.70 14.03 -6.32
N ILE A 256 0.16 12.80 -6.28
CA ILE A 256 0.63 11.76 -5.36
C ILE A 256 2.04 11.30 -5.74
N VAL A 257 2.31 11.05 -7.03
CA VAL A 257 3.67 10.70 -7.50
C VAL A 257 4.67 11.80 -7.11
N SER A 258 4.33 13.07 -7.33
CA SER A 258 5.19 14.19 -6.94
C SER A 258 5.46 14.21 -5.44
N ALA A 259 4.46 13.96 -4.61
CA ALA A 259 4.60 13.94 -3.15
C ALA A 259 5.53 12.83 -2.67
N VAL A 260 5.37 11.60 -3.12
CA VAL A 260 6.18 10.45 -2.65
C VAL A 260 7.62 10.52 -3.16
N THR A 261 7.85 11.09 -4.34
CA THR A 261 9.18 11.22 -4.94
C THR A 261 9.93 12.49 -4.52
N SER A 262 9.28 13.39 -3.77
CA SER A 262 9.90 14.60 -3.21
C SER A 262 10.89 14.33 -2.07
N GLY A 263 10.79 13.15 -1.43
CA GLY A 263 11.51 12.83 -0.19
C GLY A 263 10.80 13.32 1.07
N ASN A 264 9.53 13.74 0.98
CA ASN A 264 8.72 14.13 2.12
C ASN A 264 8.44 12.93 3.04
N LYS A 265 8.88 13.01 4.30
CA LYS A 265 8.83 11.92 5.28
C LYS A 265 7.42 11.56 5.76
N LYS A 266 6.42 12.35 5.42
CA LYS A 266 5.01 12.10 5.81
C LYS A 266 4.34 11.06 4.93
N PHE A 267 4.96 10.66 3.81
CA PHE A 267 4.44 9.64 2.90
C PHE A 267 5.31 8.39 2.96
N PHE A 268 4.68 7.23 3.04
CA PHE A 268 5.37 5.96 3.06
C PHE A 268 4.55 4.84 2.41
N LEU A 269 5.21 3.73 2.14
CA LEU A 269 4.63 2.58 1.49
C LEU A 269 3.48 1.98 2.34
N GLY A 270 2.35 1.73 1.70
CA GLY A 270 1.32 0.84 2.17
C GLY A 270 0.69 0.22 0.94
N THR A 271 0.83 -1.09 0.77
CA THR A 271 0.45 -1.73 -0.50
C THR A 271 -1.05 -1.74 -0.72
N ASP A 272 -1.84 -1.78 0.34
CA ASP A 272 -3.25 -2.14 0.29
C ASP A 272 -3.47 -3.39 -0.60
N SER A 273 -2.52 -4.32 -0.52
CA SER A 273 -2.68 -5.60 -1.21
C SER A 273 -3.88 -6.33 -0.63
N ALA A 274 -4.94 -6.44 -1.43
CA ALA A 274 -6.25 -6.90 -1.00
C ALA A 274 -6.70 -8.07 -1.89
N PRO A 275 -6.23 -9.30 -1.61
CA PRO A 275 -6.51 -10.47 -2.43
C PRO A 275 -7.99 -10.84 -2.38
N HIS A 276 -8.53 -11.17 -3.54
CA HIS A 276 -9.85 -11.77 -3.74
C HIS A 276 -9.75 -12.87 -4.80
N GLU A 277 -10.49 -13.94 -4.61
CA GLU A 277 -10.65 -14.97 -5.64
C GLU A 277 -11.18 -14.34 -6.93
N LYS A 278 -10.65 -14.78 -8.08
CA LYS A 278 -10.94 -14.25 -9.41
C LYS A 278 -12.44 -14.12 -9.68
N ARG A 279 -13.24 -15.17 -9.39
CA ARG A 279 -14.69 -15.17 -9.63
C ARG A 279 -15.43 -14.13 -8.79
N ARG A 280 -14.89 -13.76 -7.63
CA ARG A 280 -15.46 -12.70 -6.78
C ARG A 280 -15.14 -11.30 -7.28
N LYS A 281 -14.11 -11.16 -8.08
CA LYS A 281 -13.81 -9.92 -8.81
C LYS A 281 -14.62 -9.83 -10.10
N GLU A 282 -14.79 -10.94 -10.80
CA GLU A 282 -15.40 -11.03 -12.13
C GLU A 282 -16.90 -11.36 -12.06
N CYS A 283 -17.61 -10.86 -11.07
CA CYS A 283 -19.06 -10.99 -10.92
C CYS A 283 -19.74 -9.62 -10.80
N ALA A 284 -21.06 -9.58 -10.91
CA ALA A 284 -21.84 -8.35 -10.95
C ALA A 284 -21.63 -7.45 -9.71
N CYS A 285 -21.38 -8.03 -8.55
CA CYS A 285 -21.11 -7.30 -7.29
C CYS A 285 -19.62 -7.05 -7.01
N GLY A 286 -18.73 -7.41 -7.90
CA GLY A 286 -17.27 -7.38 -7.85
C GLY A 286 -16.62 -6.83 -6.58
N CYS A 287 -15.76 -7.64 -5.93
CA CYS A 287 -15.08 -7.18 -4.72
C CYS A 287 -14.07 -6.06 -5.02
N ALA A 288 -14.07 -5.00 -4.21
CA ALA A 288 -13.05 -3.97 -4.24
C ALA A 288 -11.74 -4.49 -3.61
N GLY A 289 -10.63 -4.27 -4.29
CA GLY A 289 -9.29 -4.66 -3.83
C GLY A 289 -8.40 -5.13 -4.97
N ILE A 290 -7.13 -4.72 -4.95
CA ILE A 290 -6.12 -5.10 -5.93
C ILE A 290 -5.05 -5.93 -5.20
N TYR A 291 -4.68 -7.06 -5.76
CA TYR A 291 -3.63 -7.91 -5.21
C TYR A 291 -2.29 -7.54 -5.82
N ASN A 292 -1.43 -6.88 -5.06
CA ASN A 292 -0.16 -6.37 -5.57
C ASN A 292 1.08 -6.82 -4.76
N ALA A 293 0.94 -7.51 -3.64
CA ALA A 293 2.08 -7.91 -2.79
C ALA A 293 3.24 -8.58 -3.57
N PRO A 294 3.01 -9.50 -4.52
CA PRO A 294 4.09 -10.14 -5.26
C PRO A 294 4.92 -9.20 -6.15
N VAL A 295 4.36 -8.05 -6.51
CA VAL A 295 4.91 -7.11 -7.49
C VAL A 295 5.17 -5.71 -6.92
N ALA A 296 4.74 -5.45 -5.69
CA ALA A 296 4.69 -4.10 -5.12
C ALA A 296 6.04 -3.37 -5.17
N ILE A 297 7.13 -4.01 -4.73
CA ILE A 297 8.45 -3.39 -4.72
C ILE A 297 8.96 -3.09 -6.13
N SER A 298 8.71 -3.99 -7.09
CA SER A 298 9.02 -3.75 -8.50
C SER A 298 8.27 -2.54 -9.06
N LEU A 299 7.00 -2.41 -8.69
CA LEU A 299 6.14 -1.30 -9.13
C LEU A 299 6.56 0.04 -8.51
N TYR A 300 6.89 0.06 -7.22
CA TYR A 300 7.44 1.28 -6.59
C TYR A 300 8.78 1.67 -7.22
N ALA A 301 9.69 0.72 -7.44
CA ALA A 301 10.97 1.00 -8.10
C ALA A 301 10.76 1.61 -9.50
N LYS A 302 9.79 1.09 -10.27
CA LYS A 302 9.41 1.67 -11.57
C LYS A 302 8.97 3.13 -11.45
N VAL A 303 8.06 3.44 -10.51
CA VAL A 303 7.57 4.81 -10.31
C VAL A 303 8.70 5.77 -9.96
N PHE A 304 9.59 5.37 -9.04
CA PHE A 304 10.70 6.21 -8.62
C PHE A 304 11.78 6.35 -9.71
N GLU A 305 12.00 5.31 -10.54
CA GLU A 305 12.88 5.40 -11.71
C GLU A 305 12.33 6.38 -12.75
N GLU A 306 11.04 6.25 -13.10
CA GLU A 306 10.36 7.13 -14.07
C GLU A 306 10.35 8.60 -13.62
N ALA A 307 10.29 8.84 -12.32
CA ALA A 307 10.39 10.18 -11.72
C ALA A 307 11.82 10.70 -11.55
N GLY A 308 12.85 9.88 -11.84
CA GLY A 308 14.26 10.24 -11.60
C GLY A 308 14.62 10.37 -10.12
N ALA A 309 13.94 9.64 -9.24
CA ALA A 309 14.01 9.77 -7.77
C ALA A 309 14.35 8.43 -7.05
N LEU A 310 15.07 7.52 -7.71
CA LEU A 310 15.46 6.23 -7.11
C LEU A 310 16.22 6.38 -5.79
N ASP A 311 16.93 7.49 -5.59
CA ASP A 311 17.61 7.84 -4.34
C ASP A 311 16.66 8.09 -3.16
N LYS A 312 15.36 8.30 -3.40
CA LYS A 312 14.31 8.48 -2.39
C LYS A 312 13.55 7.20 -2.07
N LEU A 313 13.69 6.15 -2.90
CA LEU A 313 12.94 4.91 -2.76
C LEU A 313 13.14 4.26 -1.38
N GLU A 314 14.38 4.13 -0.92
CA GLU A 314 14.68 3.50 0.37
C GLU A 314 14.02 4.24 1.54
N ALA A 315 14.04 5.57 1.54
CA ALA A 315 13.38 6.34 2.59
C ALA A 315 11.86 6.11 2.60
N PHE A 316 11.24 6.12 1.44
CA PHE A 316 9.79 5.89 1.29
C PHE A 316 9.38 4.48 1.70
N THR A 317 10.15 3.45 1.34
CA THR A 317 9.79 2.05 1.58
C THR A 317 10.20 1.54 2.96
N SER A 318 11.28 2.10 3.55
CA SER A 318 11.96 1.44 4.68
C SER A 318 12.24 2.35 5.87
N PHE A 319 12.16 3.69 5.74
CA PHE A 319 12.51 4.61 6.83
C PHE A 319 11.33 5.43 7.35
N ASN A 320 10.53 6.02 6.46
CA ASN A 320 9.51 6.99 6.86
C ASN A 320 8.42 6.35 7.75
N GLY A 321 8.02 5.12 7.43
CA GLY A 321 7.03 4.40 8.22
C GLY A 321 7.50 4.06 9.64
N PRO A 322 8.61 3.30 9.83
CA PRO A 322 9.10 3.02 11.18
C PRO A 322 9.38 4.30 11.98
N ASP A 323 9.92 5.35 11.36
CA ASP A 323 10.15 6.64 12.04
C ASP A 323 8.83 7.25 12.56
N PHE A 324 7.74 7.18 11.77
CA PHE A 324 6.41 7.67 12.20
C PHE A 324 5.84 6.84 13.34
N TYR A 325 5.92 5.51 13.26
CA TYR A 325 5.41 4.61 14.30
C TYR A 325 6.31 4.51 15.54
N GLY A 326 7.51 5.12 15.51
CA GLY A 326 8.48 5.04 16.61
C GLY A 326 9.09 3.65 16.76
N LEU A 327 9.21 2.91 15.66
CA LEU A 327 9.81 1.57 15.60
C LEU A 327 11.23 1.63 15.05
N PRO A 328 12.12 0.71 15.46
CA PRO A 328 13.44 0.62 14.86
C PRO A 328 13.33 0.28 13.38
N ARG A 329 14.22 0.86 12.57
CA ARG A 329 14.36 0.47 11.15
C ARG A 329 14.90 -0.94 11.04
N ASN A 330 14.54 -1.67 9.99
CA ASN A 330 15.09 -2.99 9.70
C ASN A 330 16.61 -2.91 9.50
N THR A 331 17.32 -3.97 9.85
CA THR A 331 18.78 -4.10 9.61
C THR A 331 19.08 -4.95 8.37
N SER A 332 18.19 -5.87 8.03
CA SER A 332 18.27 -6.69 6.83
C SER A 332 18.13 -5.83 5.57
N LYS A 333 18.62 -6.32 4.46
CA LYS A 333 18.58 -5.64 3.17
C LYS A 333 18.00 -6.53 2.08
N ILE A 334 17.45 -5.90 1.06
CA ILE A 334 17.07 -6.55 -0.19
C ILE A 334 17.84 -5.93 -1.36
N LYS A 335 18.00 -6.70 -2.40
CA LYS A 335 18.57 -6.24 -3.66
C LYS A 335 17.47 -6.12 -4.71
N LEU A 336 17.46 -5.00 -5.41
CA LEU A 336 16.66 -4.77 -6.61
C LEU A 336 17.60 -4.84 -7.81
N THR A 337 17.37 -5.78 -8.70
CA THR A 337 18.16 -5.91 -9.92
C THR A 337 17.29 -5.51 -11.12
N ARG A 338 17.79 -4.63 -11.96
CA ARG A 338 17.09 -4.27 -13.21
C ARG A 338 17.26 -5.40 -14.21
N THR A 339 16.37 -6.39 -14.12
CA THR A 339 16.28 -7.56 -14.98
C THR A 339 14.81 -7.80 -15.29
N PRO A 340 14.39 -7.73 -16.57
CA PRO A 340 13.01 -7.97 -16.95
C PRO A 340 12.55 -9.36 -16.51
N TRP A 341 11.36 -9.42 -15.93
CA TRP A 341 10.70 -10.67 -15.53
C TRP A 341 9.20 -10.60 -15.79
N LYS A 342 8.60 -11.74 -16.12
CA LYS A 342 7.17 -11.80 -16.41
C LYS A 342 6.39 -12.09 -15.15
N VAL A 343 5.38 -11.26 -14.86
CA VAL A 343 4.42 -11.50 -13.78
C VAL A 343 3.53 -12.68 -14.14
N PRO A 344 3.29 -13.65 -13.24
CA PRO A 344 2.33 -14.73 -13.48
C PRO A 344 0.93 -14.19 -13.80
N GLU A 345 0.18 -14.92 -14.63
CA GLU A 345 -1.21 -14.57 -14.95
C GLU A 345 -2.13 -14.68 -13.71
N SER A 346 -1.85 -15.65 -12.84
CA SER A 346 -2.55 -15.85 -11.58
C SER A 346 -1.70 -16.68 -10.61
N PHE A 347 -2.11 -16.68 -9.35
CA PHE A 347 -1.63 -17.60 -8.31
C PHE A 347 -2.79 -18.48 -7.87
N SER A 348 -2.60 -19.80 -8.01
CA SER A 348 -3.66 -20.77 -7.65
C SER A 348 -3.63 -21.10 -6.17
N PHE A 349 -4.80 -21.34 -5.59
CA PHE A 349 -5.00 -21.90 -4.25
C PHE A 349 -6.20 -22.85 -4.27
N SER A 350 -6.52 -23.52 -3.15
CA SER A 350 -7.48 -24.62 -3.10
C SER A 350 -8.87 -24.31 -3.68
N PHE A 351 -9.31 -23.04 -3.66
CA PHE A 351 -10.65 -22.65 -4.09
C PHE A 351 -10.68 -21.82 -5.39
N GLY A 352 -9.55 -21.62 -6.04
CA GLY A 352 -9.50 -20.86 -7.29
C GLY A 352 -8.18 -20.15 -7.52
N ASP A 353 -8.25 -19.02 -8.22
CA ASP A 353 -7.09 -18.20 -8.59
C ASP A 353 -7.19 -16.80 -8.03
N ILE A 354 -6.04 -16.20 -7.76
CA ILE A 354 -5.88 -14.79 -7.42
C ILE A 354 -5.08 -14.14 -8.55
N VAL A 355 -5.61 -13.08 -9.14
CA VAL A 355 -4.95 -12.34 -10.22
C VAL A 355 -4.15 -11.19 -9.62
N PRO A 356 -2.82 -11.15 -9.80
CA PRO A 356 -2.01 -10.04 -9.31
C PRO A 356 -2.15 -8.80 -10.19
N MET A 357 -1.82 -7.63 -9.64
CA MET A 357 -1.62 -6.42 -10.44
C MET A 357 -0.53 -6.67 -11.49
N SER A 358 -0.72 -6.14 -12.70
CA SER A 358 0.17 -6.36 -13.85
C SER A 358 0.31 -7.84 -14.28
N ALA A 359 -0.71 -8.66 -14.07
CA ALA A 359 -0.73 -10.06 -14.51
C ALA A 359 -0.34 -10.20 -15.99
N GLY A 360 0.60 -11.08 -16.31
CA GLY A 360 1.09 -11.32 -17.67
C GLY A 360 2.00 -10.23 -18.24
N GLU A 361 2.17 -9.09 -17.58
CA GLU A 361 3.07 -8.01 -17.98
C GLU A 361 4.53 -8.33 -17.65
N THR A 362 5.45 -7.59 -18.25
CA THR A 362 6.88 -7.63 -17.92
C THR A 362 7.24 -6.43 -17.06
N LEU A 363 7.83 -6.69 -15.89
CA LEU A 363 8.38 -5.69 -15.00
C LEU A 363 9.91 -5.66 -15.10
N GLU A 364 10.50 -4.47 -15.00
CA GLU A 364 11.94 -4.26 -15.19
C GLU A 364 12.77 -4.56 -13.92
N TRP A 365 12.19 -4.35 -12.73
CA TRP A 365 12.87 -4.53 -11.44
C TRP A 365 12.46 -5.81 -10.77
N GLN A 366 13.45 -6.60 -10.34
CA GLN A 366 13.24 -7.86 -9.62
C GLN A 366 13.86 -7.78 -8.23
N PRO A 367 13.07 -7.86 -7.14
CA PRO A 367 13.59 -7.94 -5.78
C PRO A 367 14.13 -9.34 -5.47
N SER A 368 15.16 -9.39 -4.62
CA SER A 368 15.70 -10.64 -4.05
C SER A 368 16.25 -10.38 -2.65
N SER A 369 16.18 -11.36 -1.76
CA SER A 369 16.87 -11.35 -0.48
C SER A 369 18.39 -11.36 -0.68
N ILE A 370 19.15 -10.82 0.29
CA ILE A 370 20.62 -10.83 0.30
C ILE A 370 21.10 -11.78 1.40
#